data_7316b4f3d2af3805dd0723f9c9732d36
#
_entry.id   7316b4f3d2af3805dd0723f9c9732d36
#
_cell.length_a   1.000
_cell.length_b   1.000
_cell.length_c   1.000
_cell.angle_alpha   90.00
_cell.angle_beta   90.00
_cell.angle_gamma   90.00
#
_symmetry.space_group_name_H-M   'P 1'
#
loop_
_entity.id
_entity.type
_entity.pdbx_description
1 polymer ?
#
loop_
_entity_poly.entity_id
_entity_poly.type
_entity_poly.pdbx_seq_one_letter_code
_entity_poly.pdbx_strand_id
1 'polypeptide(L)'
;MKRYGLIGYPLGHSFSARYFADKFAREGIADCRYDLYELKTIEELPALLEAQPELRGFNVTIPYKQQIIPYLDDLSPETRMIGAVNCVRCEGRRLTGYNTDVTGLRASLETFLGGERPERALVLGTGGASQAVQYVLAQMEIPFDLVSRNPATGNYTYDEVSDEVIGSHRLIINASPVGMHPNVEEAPRIPYAFVTPSHYLFDLIYNPAETLFLQYGAQRGAHTCNGLDTVSYTHLTLPT
;
A
#
# COMPACT_ATOMS: atom_id res chain seq x y z
N MET A 1 -26.56 -7.30 12.90
CA MET A 1 -25.13 -7.72 12.70
C MET A 1 -24.45 -6.63 11.90
N LYS A 2 -23.35 -6.05 12.41
CA LYS A 2 -22.59 -5.03 11.68
C LYS A 2 -21.81 -5.71 10.57
N ARG A 3 -21.84 -5.14 9.37
CA ARG A 3 -21.07 -5.64 8.24
C ARG A 3 -19.91 -4.72 7.92
N TYR A 4 -18.80 -5.33 7.60
CA TYR A 4 -17.59 -4.70 7.07
C TYR A 4 -17.14 -5.47 5.83
N GLY A 5 -16.21 -4.92 5.07
CA GLY A 5 -15.70 -5.67 3.93
C GLY A 5 -14.53 -5.03 3.23
N LEU A 6 -14.13 -5.65 2.13
CA LEU A 6 -13.10 -5.19 1.23
C LEU A 6 -13.70 -5.02 -0.16
N ILE A 7 -13.49 -3.85 -0.77
CA ILE A 7 -13.74 -3.64 -2.20
C ILE A 7 -12.44 -3.61 -2.98
N GLY A 8 -12.45 -4.20 -4.18
CA GLY A 8 -11.30 -4.28 -5.08
C GLY A 8 -11.59 -5.21 -6.26
N TYR A 9 -10.62 -5.40 -7.16
CA TYR A 9 -10.72 -6.35 -8.26
C TYR A 9 -9.34 -6.74 -8.82
N PRO A 10 -9.05 -8.03 -8.99
CA PRO A 10 -9.75 -9.20 -8.41
C PRO A 10 -9.42 -9.36 -6.91
N LEU A 11 -10.31 -10.04 -6.14
CA LEU A 11 -10.13 -10.29 -4.71
C LEU A 11 -9.88 -11.77 -4.36
N GLY A 12 -9.81 -12.65 -5.34
CA GLY A 12 -9.69 -14.11 -5.15
C GLY A 12 -8.51 -14.57 -4.28
N HIS A 13 -7.50 -13.73 -4.09
CA HIS A 13 -6.32 -14.00 -3.26
C HIS A 13 -6.26 -13.13 -2.00
N SER A 14 -7.36 -12.42 -1.66
CA SER A 14 -7.39 -11.55 -0.49
C SER A 14 -7.37 -12.35 0.81
N PHE A 15 -6.40 -12.03 1.66
CA PHE A 15 -6.27 -12.59 3.00
C PHE A 15 -7.20 -11.93 4.02
N SER A 16 -7.74 -10.75 3.71
CA SER A 16 -8.46 -9.88 4.67
C SER A 16 -9.66 -10.54 5.32
N ALA A 17 -10.52 -11.26 4.55
CA ALA A 17 -11.71 -11.88 5.10
C ALA A 17 -11.38 -12.94 6.17
N ARG A 18 -10.38 -13.79 5.91
CA ARG A 18 -9.90 -14.79 6.87
C ARG A 18 -9.29 -14.11 8.10
N TYR A 19 -8.46 -13.12 7.91
CA TYR A 19 -7.82 -12.37 8.99
C TYR A 19 -8.87 -11.77 9.96
N PHE A 20 -9.88 -11.07 9.42
CA PHE A 20 -10.92 -10.47 10.25
C PHE A 20 -11.83 -11.50 10.91
N ALA A 21 -12.13 -12.61 10.23
CA ALA A 21 -12.89 -13.72 10.86
C ALA A 21 -12.14 -14.28 12.08
N ASP A 22 -10.84 -14.56 11.93
CA ASP A 22 -9.98 -15.04 13.02
C ASP A 22 -9.84 -13.99 14.14
N LYS A 23 -9.72 -12.71 13.79
CA LYS A 23 -9.67 -11.60 14.74
C LYS A 23 -10.96 -11.49 15.54
N PHE A 24 -12.12 -11.47 14.89
CA PHE A 24 -13.42 -11.40 15.58
C PHE A 24 -13.65 -12.59 16.51
N ALA A 25 -13.29 -13.81 16.09
CA ALA A 25 -13.36 -14.99 16.93
C ALA A 25 -12.46 -14.89 18.17
N ARG A 26 -11.21 -14.47 17.99
CA ARG A 26 -10.23 -14.31 19.07
C ARG A 26 -10.62 -13.23 20.08
N GLU A 27 -11.21 -12.14 19.61
CA GLU A 27 -11.62 -10.99 20.43
C GLU A 27 -13.05 -11.10 20.97
N GLY A 28 -13.78 -12.21 20.67
CA GLY A 28 -15.15 -12.44 21.11
C GLY A 28 -16.18 -11.49 20.49
N ILE A 29 -15.90 -10.95 19.31
CA ILE A 29 -16.80 -10.01 18.60
C ILE A 29 -17.79 -10.81 17.75
N ALA A 30 -18.94 -11.17 18.33
CA ALA A 30 -19.92 -12.04 17.68
C ALA A 30 -20.92 -11.31 16.76
N ASP A 31 -21.01 -9.97 16.85
CA ASP A 31 -22.00 -9.16 16.11
C ASP A 31 -21.43 -8.52 14.83
N CYS A 32 -20.22 -8.88 14.43
CA CYS A 32 -19.52 -8.35 13.26
C CYS A 32 -19.21 -9.44 12.23
N ARG A 33 -19.27 -9.05 10.95
CA ARG A 33 -18.88 -9.89 9.82
C ARG A 33 -18.06 -9.07 8.83
N TYR A 34 -17.07 -9.72 8.19
CA TYR A 34 -16.25 -9.11 7.14
C TYR A 34 -16.36 -9.93 5.84
N ASP A 35 -16.80 -9.28 4.77
CA ASP A 35 -17.08 -9.92 3.48
C ASP A 35 -16.15 -9.32 2.38
N LEU A 36 -15.97 -10.04 1.27
CA LEU A 36 -15.29 -9.54 0.08
C LEU A 36 -16.36 -9.09 -0.93
N TYR A 37 -16.24 -7.85 -1.40
CA TYR A 37 -17.11 -7.27 -2.41
C TYR A 37 -16.29 -6.97 -3.66
N GLU A 38 -16.25 -7.94 -4.55
CA GLU A 38 -15.53 -7.84 -5.81
C GLU A 38 -16.34 -6.99 -6.78
N LEU A 39 -15.83 -5.82 -7.12
CA LEU A 39 -16.43 -4.89 -8.08
C LEU A 39 -15.61 -4.91 -9.35
N LYS A 40 -16.21 -5.17 -10.50
CA LYS A 40 -15.50 -5.11 -11.79
C LYS A 40 -15.13 -3.69 -12.17
N THR A 41 -15.98 -2.72 -11.77
CA THR A 41 -15.75 -1.30 -11.95
C THR A 41 -16.21 -0.53 -10.71
N ILE A 42 -15.67 0.66 -10.46
CA ILE A 42 -16.01 1.46 -9.27
C ILE A 42 -17.46 2.00 -9.34
N GLU A 43 -18.03 2.11 -10.53
CA GLU A 43 -19.41 2.54 -10.77
C GLU A 43 -20.45 1.59 -10.15
N GLU A 44 -20.06 0.35 -9.81
CA GLU A 44 -20.91 -0.61 -9.09
C GLU A 44 -21.06 -0.28 -7.59
N LEU A 45 -20.24 0.63 -7.04
CA LEU A 45 -20.25 0.98 -5.61
C LEU A 45 -21.62 1.47 -5.11
N PRO A 46 -22.34 2.38 -5.78
CA PRO A 46 -23.65 2.83 -5.32
C PRO A 46 -24.65 1.68 -5.18
N ALA A 47 -24.69 0.75 -6.14
CA ALA A 47 -25.57 -0.42 -6.10
C ALA A 47 -25.19 -1.37 -4.94
N LEU A 48 -23.89 -1.55 -4.66
CA LEU A 48 -23.44 -2.31 -3.50
C LEU A 48 -23.93 -1.68 -2.20
N LEU A 49 -23.80 -0.37 -2.03
CA LEU A 49 -24.22 0.34 -0.82
C LEU A 49 -25.74 0.27 -0.60
N GLU A 50 -26.52 0.31 -1.66
CA GLU A 50 -27.97 0.11 -1.61
C GLU A 50 -28.34 -1.33 -1.20
N ALA A 51 -27.61 -2.33 -1.72
CA ALA A 51 -27.84 -3.73 -1.41
C ALA A 51 -27.34 -4.13 -0.01
N GLN A 52 -26.47 -3.34 0.60
CA GLN A 52 -25.84 -3.61 1.91
C GLN A 52 -26.05 -2.45 2.91
N PRO A 53 -27.29 -2.13 3.32
CA PRO A 53 -27.57 -0.99 4.22
C PRO A 53 -26.97 -1.17 5.63
N GLU A 54 -26.56 -2.37 5.99
CA GLU A 54 -25.92 -2.71 7.27
C GLU A 54 -24.41 -2.50 7.25
N LEU A 55 -23.84 -2.11 6.11
CA LEU A 55 -22.41 -1.87 5.96
C LEU A 55 -22.00 -0.66 6.80
N ARG A 56 -21.06 -0.86 7.74
CA ARG A 56 -20.55 0.16 8.67
C ARG A 56 -19.22 0.75 8.23
N GLY A 57 -18.53 0.03 7.36
CA GLY A 57 -17.29 0.47 6.77
C GLY A 57 -16.67 -0.61 5.90
N PHE A 58 -15.73 -0.20 5.08
CA PHE A 58 -15.02 -1.14 4.21
C PHE A 58 -13.62 -0.64 3.88
N ASN A 59 -12.73 -1.60 3.67
CA ASN A 59 -11.42 -1.32 3.11
C ASN A 59 -11.50 -1.22 1.58
N VAL A 60 -10.54 -0.52 1.01
CA VAL A 60 -10.41 -0.31 -0.43
C VAL A 60 -9.02 -0.74 -0.87
N THR A 61 -8.95 -1.63 -1.86
CA THR A 61 -7.69 -2.05 -2.46
C THR A 61 -7.62 -1.76 -3.96
N ILE A 62 -6.60 -2.26 -4.62
CA ILE A 62 -6.38 -2.10 -6.06
C ILE A 62 -7.63 -2.56 -6.82
N PRO A 63 -8.05 -1.80 -7.87
CA PRO A 63 -7.45 -0.57 -8.39
C PRO A 63 -8.08 0.73 -7.84
N TYR A 64 -8.95 0.66 -6.82
CA TYR A 64 -9.94 1.68 -6.49
C TYR A 64 -9.50 2.73 -5.46
N LYS A 65 -8.30 2.67 -4.89
CA LYS A 65 -7.84 3.60 -3.83
C LYS A 65 -7.92 5.09 -4.21
N GLN A 66 -7.78 5.42 -5.47
CA GLN A 66 -7.93 6.79 -5.99
C GLN A 66 -9.32 7.01 -6.61
N GLN A 67 -9.83 6.02 -7.34
CA GLN A 67 -11.08 6.11 -8.08
C GLN A 67 -12.31 6.26 -7.19
N ILE A 68 -12.21 5.84 -5.91
CA ILE A 68 -13.33 5.94 -4.96
C ILE A 68 -13.57 7.36 -4.46
N ILE A 69 -12.59 8.24 -4.52
CA ILE A 69 -12.66 9.58 -3.94
C ILE A 69 -13.90 10.36 -4.38
N PRO A 70 -14.32 10.37 -5.66
CA PRO A 70 -15.52 11.08 -6.10
C PRO A 70 -16.85 10.55 -5.51
N TYR A 71 -16.83 9.36 -4.92
CA TYR A 71 -18.00 8.71 -4.32
C TYR A 71 -18.13 8.98 -2.81
N LEU A 72 -17.16 9.70 -2.21
CA LEU A 72 -17.11 9.95 -0.77
C LEU A 72 -17.57 11.37 -0.45
N ASP A 73 -18.29 11.51 0.68
CA ASP A 73 -18.77 12.81 1.15
C ASP A 73 -17.66 13.62 1.82
N ASP A 74 -16.68 12.93 2.43
CA ASP A 74 -15.59 13.58 3.13
C ASP A 74 -14.31 12.73 3.15
N LEU A 75 -13.17 13.37 3.42
CA LEU A 75 -11.86 12.75 3.57
C LEU A 75 -11.18 13.28 4.84
N SER A 76 -10.42 12.45 5.54
CA SER A 76 -9.55 12.96 6.59
C SER A 76 -8.52 13.95 6.01
N PRO A 77 -8.00 14.89 6.84
CA PRO A 77 -7.00 15.85 6.35
C PRO A 77 -5.79 15.20 5.68
N GLU A 78 -5.27 14.12 6.28
CA GLU A 78 -4.14 13.37 5.73
C GLU A 78 -4.51 12.72 4.40
N THR A 79 -5.69 12.12 4.31
CA THR A 79 -6.17 11.43 3.11
C THR A 79 -6.36 12.39 1.94
N ARG A 80 -6.76 13.65 2.22
CA ARG A 80 -6.83 14.70 1.19
C ARG A 80 -5.46 15.00 0.57
N MET A 81 -4.41 15.04 1.42
CA MET A 81 -3.04 15.26 0.95
C MET A 81 -2.47 14.07 0.20
N ILE A 82 -2.80 12.85 0.65
CA ILE A 82 -2.34 11.60 0.04
C ILE A 82 -3.03 11.37 -1.32
N GLY A 83 -4.30 11.76 -1.46
CA GLY A 83 -5.09 11.51 -2.67
C GLY A 83 -5.37 10.02 -2.92
N ALA A 84 -5.37 9.18 -1.86
CA ALA A 84 -5.70 7.76 -1.94
C ALA A 84 -6.40 7.30 -0.66
N VAL A 85 -7.44 6.49 -0.80
CA VAL A 85 -8.27 5.96 0.29
C VAL A 85 -8.10 4.45 0.35
N ASN A 86 -7.83 3.90 1.53
CA ASN A 86 -7.82 2.46 1.78
C ASN A 86 -8.86 2.01 2.80
N CYS A 87 -9.59 2.96 3.42
CA CYS A 87 -10.55 2.67 4.47
C CYS A 87 -11.70 3.69 4.41
N VAL A 88 -12.94 3.23 4.44
CA VAL A 88 -14.15 4.07 4.40
C VAL A 88 -15.03 3.74 5.59
N ARG A 89 -15.44 4.76 6.34
CA ARG A 89 -16.46 4.67 7.38
C ARG A 89 -17.82 5.05 6.81
N CYS A 90 -18.84 4.24 7.12
CA CYS A 90 -20.23 4.46 6.73
C CYS A 90 -21.07 4.86 7.95
N GLU A 91 -21.56 6.08 7.98
CA GLU A 91 -22.49 6.61 8.99
C GLU A 91 -23.83 6.92 8.34
N GLY A 92 -24.70 5.91 8.29
CA GLY A 92 -25.90 5.97 7.47
C GLY A 92 -25.53 6.04 5.97
N ARG A 93 -25.87 7.15 5.31
CA ARG A 93 -25.51 7.40 3.91
C ARG A 93 -24.20 8.17 3.74
N ARG A 94 -23.64 8.72 4.82
CA ARG A 94 -22.40 9.50 4.75
C ARG A 94 -21.18 8.58 4.71
N LEU A 95 -20.32 8.80 3.76
CA LEU A 95 -19.07 8.06 3.53
C LEU A 95 -17.88 8.97 3.81
N THR A 96 -17.03 8.57 4.76
CA THR A 96 -15.78 9.30 5.07
C THR A 96 -14.58 8.42 4.78
N GLY A 97 -13.68 8.92 3.95
CA GLY A 97 -12.47 8.21 3.53
C GLY A 97 -11.25 8.48 4.41
N TYR A 98 -10.48 7.44 4.66
CA TYR A 98 -9.24 7.45 5.44
C TYR A 98 -8.12 6.71 4.69
N ASN A 99 -6.88 7.03 5.05
CA ASN A 99 -5.72 6.24 4.64
C ASN A 99 -4.96 5.75 5.89
N THR A 100 -5.11 4.48 6.22
CA THR A 100 -4.49 3.85 7.38
C THR A 100 -3.14 3.20 7.05
N ASP A 101 -2.77 3.10 5.76
CA ASP A 101 -1.48 2.55 5.32
C ASP A 101 -0.31 3.41 5.83
N VAL A 102 -0.52 4.71 5.94
CA VAL A 102 0.50 5.69 6.33
C VAL A 102 1.10 5.41 7.70
N THR A 103 0.25 5.13 8.70
CA THR A 103 0.73 4.89 10.08
C THR A 103 1.58 3.62 10.15
N GLY A 104 1.11 2.54 9.53
CA GLY A 104 1.84 1.29 9.46
C GLY A 104 3.14 1.40 8.67
N LEU A 105 3.09 2.07 7.52
CA LEU A 105 4.26 2.29 6.67
C LEU A 105 5.33 3.12 7.38
N ARG A 106 4.92 4.20 8.06
CA ARG A 106 5.85 5.03 8.83
C ARG A 106 6.56 4.21 9.91
N ALA A 107 5.81 3.50 10.75
CA ALA A 107 6.36 2.67 11.81
C ALA A 107 7.31 1.59 11.27
N SER A 108 6.93 0.93 10.16
CA SER A 108 7.77 -0.07 9.49
C SER A 108 9.06 0.53 8.96
N LEU A 109 9.01 1.68 8.29
CA LEU A 109 10.20 2.36 7.77
C LEU A 109 11.11 2.85 8.90
N GLU A 110 10.57 3.46 9.96
CA GLU A 110 11.35 3.90 11.12
C GLU A 110 12.09 2.72 11.79
N THR A 111 11.39 1.59 11.95
CA THR A 111 12.00 0.35 12.50
C THR A 111 13.07 -0.20 11.57
N PHE A 112 12.79 -0.29 10.28
CA PHE A 112 13.71 -0.82 9.27
C PHE A 112 14.98 0.01 9.14
N LEU A 113 14.87 1.32 9.18
CA LEU A 113 16.01 2.23 9.09
C LEU A 113 16.84 2.27 10.38
N GLY A 114 16.27 1.85 11.54
CA GLY A 114 17.02 1.74 12.79
C GLY A 114 17.69 3.05 13.28
N GLY A 115 17.13 4.19 12.88
CA GLY A 115 17.69 5.51 13.17
C GLY A 115 18.58 6.09 12.06
N GLU A 116 18.89 5.31 11.01
CA GLU A 116 19.56 5.83 9.81
C GLU A 116 18.65 6.83 9.08
N ARG A 117 19.28 7.85 8.49
CA ARG A 117 18.59 8.85 7.67
C ARG A 117 19.18 8.85 6.27
N PRO A 118 18.58 8.11 5.33
CA PRO A 118 18.98 8.16 3.93
C PRO A 118 18.83 9.59 3.38
N GLU A 119 19.83 10.07 2.65
CA GLU A 119 19.80 11.42 2.06
C GLU A 119 18.68 11.56 1.02
N ARG A 120 18.34 10.46 0.33
CA ARG A 120 17.32 10.43 -0.70
C ARG A 120 16.75 9.03 -0.87
N ALA A 121 15.46 8.95 -1.23
CA ALA A 121 14.76 7.71 -1.54
C ALA A 121 14.35 7.64 -3.02
N LEU A 122 14.40 6.44 -3.62
CA LEU A 122 13.88 6.13 -4.94
C LEU A 122 12.60 5.31 -4.78
N VAL A 123 11.48 5.83 -5.25
CA VAL A 123 10.17 5.18 -5.15
C VAL A 123 9.78 4.62 -6.51
N LEU A 124 9.66 3.30 -6.59
CA LEU A 124 9.33 2.59 -7.83
C LEU A 124 7.82 2.45 -7.96
N GLY A 125 7.22 3.23 -8.87
CA GLY A 125 5.79 3.28 -9.12
C GLY A 125 5.13 4.59 -8.68
N THR A 126 3.96 4.90 -9.27
CA THR A 126 3.20 6.16 -9.08
C THR A 126 1.71 5.91 -8.79
N GLY A 127 1.34 4.69 -8.35
CA GLY A 127 -0.03 4.31 -7.97
C GLY A 127 -0.43 4.77 -6.56
N GLY A 128 -1.62 4.35 -6.11
CA GLY A 128 -2.15 4.73 -4.80
C GLY A 128 -1.27 4.34 -3.60
N ALA A 129 -0.54 3.23 -3.66
CA ALA A 129 0.43 2.87 -2.62
C ALA A 129 1.62 3.83 -2.60
N SER A 130 2.09 4.26 -3.77
CA SER A 130 3.17 5.25 -3.89
C SER A 130 2.79 6.60 -3.28
N GLN A 131 1.53 7.02 -3.34
CA GLN A 131 1.08 8.26 -2.70
C GLN A 131 1.25 8.21 -1.17
N ALA A 132 0.94 7.08 -0.55
CA ALA A 132 1.18 6.88 0.88
C ALA A 132 2.69 6.92 1.22
N VAL A 133 3.53 6.29 0.39
CA VAL A 133 5.00 6.35 0.53
C VAL A 133 5.52 7.78 0.45
N GLN A 134 5.10 8.54 -0.56
CA GLN A 134 5.49 9.94 -0.76
C GLN A 134 5.11 10.80 0.46
N TYR A 135 3.89 10.62 0.97
CA TYR A 135 3.43 11.31 2.17
C TYR A 135 4.30 10.97 3.38
N VAL A 136 4.60 9.69 3.63
CA VAL A 136 5.44 9.26 4.75
C VAL A 136 6.86 9.79 4.62
N LEU A 137 7.47 9.69 3.45
CA LEU A 137 8.82 10.21 3.22
C LEU A 137 8.89 11.73 3.45
N ALA A 138 7.87 12.48 3.01
CA ALA A 138 7.78 13.92 3.27
C ALA A 138 7.66 14.21 4.78
N GLN A 139 6.88 13.43 5.54
CA GLN A 139 6.77 13.55 7.00
C GLN A 139 8.06 13.17 7.74
N MET A 140 8.86 12.28 7.15
CA MET A 140 10.18 11.90 7.67
C MET A 140 11.31 12.84 7.19
N GLU A 141 10.97 13.87 6.41
CA GLU A 141 11.92 14.82 5.80
C GLU A 141 12.98 14.11 4.93
N ILE A 142 12.61 13.00 4.27
CA ILE A 142 13.46 12.28 3.32
C ILE A 142 13.08 12.71 1.90
N PRO A 143 13.95 13.43 1.18
CA PRO A 143 13.74 13.74 -0.24
C PRO A 143 13.61 12.47 -1.06
N PHE A 144 12.79 12.50 -2.11
CA PHE A 144 12.58 11.32 -2.95
C PHE A 144 12.40 11.67 -4.41
N ASP A 145 12.69 10.70 -5.26
CA ASP A 145 12.39 10.72 -6.69
C ASP A 145 11.49 9.53 -7.05
N LEU A 146 10.63 9.72 -8.04
CA LEU A 146 9.67 8.72 -8.51
C LEU A 146 10.15 8.08 -9.79
N VAL A 147 10.05 6.75 -9.88
CA VAL A 147 10.24 6.00 -11.12
C VAL A 147 8.90 5.57 -11.67
N SER A 148 8.60 5.93 -12.90
CA SER A 148 7.34 5.63 -13.56
C SER A 148 7.55 5.03 -14.95
N ARG A 149 6.58 4.23 -15.42
CA ARG A 149 6.50 3.82 -16.82
C ARG A 149 6.07 4.97 -17.74
N ASN A 150 5.40 5.97 -17.15
CA ASN A 150 4.98 7.17 -17.87
C ASN A 150 5.91 8.34 -17.48
N PRO A 151 6.69 8.89 -18.42
CA PRO A 151 7.63 9.98 -18.12
C PRO A 151 6.95 11.27 -17.61
N ALA A 152 5.66 11.44 -17.86
CA ALA A 152 4.91 12.59 -17.35
C ALA A 152 4.59 12.52 -15.84
N THR A 153 4.75 11.36 -15.19
CA THR A 153 4.33 11.11 -13.80
C THR A 153 5.48 10.74 -12.85
N GLY A 154 6.71 10.69 -13.33
CA GLY A 154 7.90 10.36 -12.52
C GLY A 154 9.04 11.34 -12.80
N ASN A 155 10.05 11.31 -11.94
CA ASN A 155 11.33 11.99 -12.15
C ASN A 155 12.18 11.22 -13.16
N TYR A 156 12.01 9.89 -13.17
CA TYR A 156 12.71 8.96 -14.05
C TYR A 156 11.73 7.94 -14.64
N THR A 157 12.02 7.49 -15.85
CA THR A 157 11.52 6.19 -16.34
C THR A 157 12.45 5.08 -15.88
N TYR A 158 12.02 3.82 -15.97
CA TYR A 158 12.87 2.67 -15.60
C TYR A 158 14.15 2.56 -16.44
N ASP A 159 14.12 3.03 -17.68
CA ASP A 159 15.28 3.00 -18.58
C ASP A 159 16.29 4.14 -18.26
N GLU A 160 15.87 5.16 -17.51
CA GLU A 160 16.71 6.27 -17.04
C GLU A 160 17.34 6.01 -15.67
N VAL A 161 16.97 4.92 -14.97
CA VAL A 161 17.59 4.56 -13.69
C VAL A 161 18.99 4.02 -13.95
N SER A 162 19.98 4.89 -13.84
CA SER A 162 21.41 4.59 -14.03
C SER A 162 22.07 4.13 -12.72
N ASP A 163 23.36 3.79 -12.79
CA ASP A 163 24.24 3.57 -11.64
C ASP A 163 24.35 4.80 -10.72
N GLU A 164 24.42 5.99 -11.30
CA GLU A 164 24.44 7.25 -10.54
C GLU A 164 23.13 7.48 -9.78
N VAL A 165 21.99 7.14 -10.40
CA VAL A 165 20.69 7.22 -9.73
C VAL A 165 20.61 6.23 -8.55
N ILE A 166 21.03 4.99 -8.74
CA ILE A 166 21.09 4.01 -7.63
C ILE A 166 22.04 4.51 -6.54
N GLY A 167 23.25 4.94 -6.91
CA GLY A 167 24.27 5.39 -5.95
C GLY A 167 23.85 6.59 -5.10
N SER A 168 22.99 7.46 -5.63
CA SER A 168 22.48 8.65 -4.91
C SER A 168 21.22 8.37 -4.06
N HIS A 169 20.61 7.18 -4.15
CA HIS A 169 19.37 6.84 -3.48
C HIS A 169 19.55 5.60 -2.57
N ARG A 170 20.05 5.82 -1.36
CA ARG A 170 20.29 4.72 -0.41
C ARG A 170 19.03 3.95 0.02
N LEU A 171 17.86 4.56 -0.04
CA LEU A 171 16.58 3.92 0.22
C LEU A 171 15.83 3.71 -1.10
N ILE A 172 15.52 2.45 -1.44
CA ILE A 172 14.76 2.09 -2.64
C ILE A 172 13.48 1.40 -2.20
N ILE A 173 12.33 1.95 -2.58
CA ILE A 173 11.01 1.45 -2.16
C ILE A 173 10.23 0.94 -3.36
N ASN A 174 9.90 -0.34 -3.40
CA ASN A 174 8.97 -0.87 -4.38
C ASN A 174 7.52 -0.59 -3.96
N ALA A 175 6.90 0.38 -4.59
CA ALA A 175 5.49 0.74 -4.46
C ALA A 175 4.67 0.33 -5.70
N SER A 176 5.23 -0.54 -6.55
CA SER A 176 4.58 -1.11 -7.72
C SER A 176 4.06 -2.53 -7.42
N PRO A 177 3.15 -3.09 -8.23
CA PRO A 177 2.70 -4.48 -8.09
C PRO A 177 3.66 -5.51 -8.70
N VAL A 178 4.83 -5.09 -9.20
CA VAL A 178 5.79 -5.98 -9.86
C VAL A 178 6.45 -6.91 -8.84
N GLY A 179 6.31 -8.22 -9.03
CA GLY A 179 6.77 -9.25 -8.10
C GLY A 179 5.70 -9.76 -7.13
N MET A 180 4.48 -9.17 -7.16
CA MET A 180 3.35 -9.65 -6.37
C MET A 180 2.70 -10.88 -7.04
N HIS A 181 2.19 -11.80 -6.21
CA HIS A 181 1.39 -12.93 -6.71
C HIS A 181 0.25 -12.45 -7.65
N PRO A 182 0.01 -13.11 -8.81
CA PRO A 182 0.61 -14.37 -9.26
C PRO A 182 1.95 -14.23 -10.00
N ASN A 183 2.40 -13.01 -10.36
CA ASN A 183 3.58 -12.76 -11.19
C ASN A 183 4.86 -12.64 -10.33
N VAL A 184 5.12 -13.65 -9.50
CA VAL A 184 6.23 -13.65 -8.53
C VAL A 184 7.62 -13.73 -9.17
N GLU A 185 7.71 -14.13 -10.44
CA GLU A 185 8.94 -14.24 -11.22
C GLU A 185 9.39 -12.91 -11.84
N GLU A 186 8.75 -11.80 -11.47
CA GLU A 186 9.09 -10.47 -11.95
C GLU A 186 9.75 -9.64 -10.83
N ALA A 187 10.61 -8.69 -11.24
CA ALA A 187 11.18 -7.67 -10.36
C ALA A 187 11.18 -6.32 -11.08
N PRO A 188 11.10 -5.19 -10.35
CA PRO A 188 11.28 -3.86 -10.94
C PRO A 188 12.58 -3.79 -11.73
N ARG A 189 12.54 -3.24 -12.94
CA ARG A 189 13.69 -3.18 -13.87
C ARG A 189 14.65 -2.05 -13.48
N ILE A 190 15.44 -2.29 -12.43
CA ILE A 190 16.51 -1.38 -11.99
C ILE A 190 17.87 -2.09 -12.08
N PRO A 191 18.99 -1.37 -12.17
CA PRO A 191 20.31 -1.98 -12.28
C PRO A 191 20.83 -2.46 -10.92
N TYR A 192 20.38 -3.63 -10.45
CA TYR A 192 20.76 -4.23 -9.17
C TYR A 192 22.28 -4.43 -8.99
N ALA A 193 23.04 -4.43 -10.08
CA ALA A 193 24.51 -4.54 -10.01
C ALA A 193 25.17 -3.42 -9.19
N PHE A 194 24.51 -2.26 -9.10
CA PHE A 194 25.02 -1.08 -8.37
C PHE A 194 24.45 -0.95 -6.95
N VAL A 195 23.58 -1.87 -6.53
CA VAL A 195 23.15 -1.99 -5.14
C VAL A 195 24.33 -2.49 -4.29
N THR A 196 24.51 -1.90 -3.11
CA THR A 196 25.63 -2.17 -2.19
C THR A 196 25.12 -2.45 -0.77
N PRO A 197 25.96 -2.90 0.16
CA PRO A 197 25.55 -3.10 1.56
C PRO A 197 25.06 -1.84 2.29
N SER A 198 25.29 -0.64 1.73
CA SER A 198 24.78 0.60 2.32
C SER A 198 23.35 0.92 1.91
N HIS A 199 22.74 0.15 1.01
CA HIS A 199 21.38 0.37 0.54
C HIS A 199 20.34 -0.33 1.43
N TYR A 200 19.14 0.26 1.45
CA TYR A 200 17.95 -0.21 2.11
C TYR A 200 16.86 -0.44 1.05
N LEU A 201 16.45 -1.68 0.83
CA LEU A 201 15.39 -2.06 -0.10
C LEU A 201 14.12 -2.41 0.68
N PHE A 202 13.09 -1.60 0.53
CA PHE A 202 11.79 -1.81 1.18
C PHE A 202 10.74 -2.16 0.11
N ASP A 203 10.06 -3.29 0.28
CA ASP A 203 8.99 -3.71 -0.63
C ASP A 203 7.64 -3.61 0.06
N LEU A 204 6.67 -2.90 -0.54
CA LEU A 204 5.30 -2.89 -0.01
C LEU A 204 4.58 -4.23 -0.22
N ILE A 205 5.12 -5.11 -1.06
CA ILE A 205 4.59 -6.45 -1.27
C ILE A 205 4.91 -7.31 -0.04
N TYR A 206 3.92 -8.08 0.41
CA TYR A 206 4.05 -9.04 1.51
C TYR A 206 3.74 -10.48 1.07
N ASN A 207 3.19 -10.65 -0.13
CA ASN A 207 2.94 -11.96 -0.73
C ASN A 207 3.45 -11.99 -2.19
N PRO A 208 4.57 -12.69 -2.46
CA PRO A 208 5.35 -13.53 -1.54
C PRO A 208 6.06 -12.73 -0.43
N ALA A 209 6.47 -13.41 0.64
CA ALA A 209 7.19 -12.77 1.75
C ALA A 209 8.57 -12.25 1.33
N GLU A 210 9.18 -12.86 0.31
CA GLU A 210 10.45 -12.46 -0.27
C GLU A 210 10.31 -12.39 -1.79
N THR A 211 10.17 -11.18 -2.32
CA THR A 211 10.11 -10.93 -3.76
C THR A 211 11.50 -11.00 -4.41
N LEU A 212 11.56 -11.16 -5.72
CA LEU A 212 12.84 -11.08 -6.46
C LEU A 212 13.56 -9.74 -6.25
N PHE A 213 12.82 -8.65 -6.04
CA PHE A 213 13.39 -7.35 -5.69
C PHE A 213 14.21 -7.42 -4.40
N LEU A 214 13.68 -8.03 -3.36
CA LEU A 214 14.38 -8.21 -2.07
C LEU A 214 15.53 -9.21 -2.19
N GLN A 215 15.33 -10.33 -2.91
CA GLN A 215 16.38 -11.32 -3.14
C GLN A 215 17.59 -10.72 -3.86
N TYR A 216 17.38 -9.94 -4.91
CA TYR A 216 18.48 -9.27 -5.62
C TYR A 216 19.20 -8.25 -4.74
N GLY A 217 18.47 -7.53 -3.87
CA GLY A 217 19.09 -6.65 -2.87
C GLY A 217 19.94 -7.42 -1.87
N ALA A 218 19.41 -8.50 -1.29
CA ALA A 218 20.10 -9.35 -0.33
C ALA A 218 21.38 -9.99 -0.91
N GLN A 219 21.35 -10.43 -2.19
CA GLN A 219 22.54 -10.94 -2.90
C GLN A 219 23.64 -9.89 -3.03
N ARG A 220 23.32 -8.60 -2.95
CA ARG A 220 24.29 -7.48 -2.94
C ARG A 220 24.68 -7.03 -1.54
N GLY A 221 24.16 -7.71 -0.50
CA GLY A 221 24.42 -7.39 0.90
C GLY A 221 23.59 -6.21 1.42
N ALA A 222 22.61 -5.70 0.66
CA ALA A 222 21.75 -4.64 1.09
C ALA A 222 20.81 -5.08 2.22
N HIS A 223 20.36 -4.12 3.01
CA HIS A 223 19.27 -4.34 3.98
C HIS A 223 17.95 -4.50 3.23
N THR A 224 17.13 -5.48 3.60
CA THR A 224 15.87 -5.77 2.93
C THR A 224 14.73 -5.93 3.92
N CYS A 225 13.54 -5.41 3.58
CA CYS A 225 12.32 -5.51 4.39
C CYS A 225 11.10 -5.59 3.48
N ASN A 226 10.12 -6.43 3.84
CA ASN A 226 8.84 -6.52 3.14
C ASN A 226 7.74 -5.71 3.82
N GLY A 227 6.58 -5.60 3.16
CA GLY A 227 5.43 -4.81 3.61
C GLY A 227 4.54 -5.48 4.67
N LEU A 228 4.93 -6.62 5.25
CA LEU A 228 4.06 -7.39 6.15
C LEU A 228 3.62 -6.60 7.38
N ASP A 229 4.53 -5.87 8.01
CA ASP A 229 4.22 -5.06 9.19
C ASP A 229 3.32 -3.87 8.84
N THR A 230 3.48 -3.28 7.66
CA THR A 230 2.58 -2.24 7.14
C THR A 230 1.15 -2.75 7.04
N VAL A 231 0.97 -3.94 6.45
CA VAL A 231 -0.35 -4.58 6.26
C VAL A 231 -0.96 -5.00 7.60
N SER A 232 -0.15 -5.53 8.51
CA SER A 232 -0.60 -5.93 9.84
C SER A 232 -1.17 -4.74 10.61
N TYR A 233 -0.57 -3.56 10.49
CA TYR A 233 -1.06 -2.32 11.11
C TYR A 233 -2.35 -1.82 10.46
N THR A 234 -2.44 -1.89 9.13
CA THR A 234 -3.64 -1.52 8.36
C THR A 234 -4.85 -2.39 8.72
N HIS A 235 -4.63 -3.70 8.92
CA HIS A 235 -5.68 -4.63 9.33
C HIS A 235 -6.07 -4.51 10.81
N LEU A 236 -5.29 -3.79 11.64
CA LEU A 236 -5.68 -3.52 13.03
C LEU A 236 -6.77 -2.44 13.15
N THR A 237 -6.94 -1.60 12.14
CA THR A 237 -7.88 -0.48 12.14
C THR A 237 -9.07 -0.76 11.24
N LEU A 238 -10.11 -1.41 11.79
CA LEU A 238 -11.46 -1.24 11.23
C LEU A 238 -11.91 0.19 11.51
N PRO A 239 -12.61 0.85 10.59
CA PRO A 239 -13.27 2.13 10.86
C PRO A 239 -14.41 1.87 11.87
N THR A 240 -14.10 2.04 13.14
CA THR A 240 -15.08 2.00 14.24
C THR A 240 -15.61 3.38 14.52
#